data_1419cee3869ba16bf6ab461d8b79168c
#
_entry.id   1419cee3869ba16bf6ab461d8b79168c
#
_cell.length_a   1.000
_cell.length_b   1.000
_cell.length_c   1.000
_cell.angle_alpha   90.00
_cell.angle_beta   90.00
_cell.angle_gamma   90.00
#
_symmetry.space_group_name_H-M   'P 1'
#
loop_
_entity.id
_entity.type
_entity.pdbx_description
1 polymer ?
#
loop_
_entity_poly.entity_id
_entity_poly.type
_entity_poly.pdbx_seq_one_letter_code
_entity_poly.pdbx_strand_id
1 'polypeptide(L)'
;MHRLILGFGLAVLLVAPAFAPAFAQGISQAGQSRQQARAPAPAPTKTLDVVRARGHLLCGVNGTLAGFSAPDPAGRMLGLDADFCRAIAAAVLGDADKVRFLPQTTVEAGLDALAARQIDVLARSASVTLSRDAGRPVTPTAVLFYDGMGFLVPRSLNVTSPRQMRDKTVCWAGASGPGTAGENLTGYNGRHGLNLTIHRYEQPAQVVTAMEAGECHAFAADSGALASRRVTDFDAPDDWLILAEVISLEPLAPYVRAGDEDWRVLVFWITHVLIGAEHLGVTSANVIENLTNPDLRVRQMLGVEQGFGRPFGLPDNWAARLISAVGNYGEIFDRNLGAQSIFGMDRGLNDQWTRGGLIYAFPTR
;
A
#
# COMPACT_ATOMS: atom_id res chain seq x y z
N MET A 1 -45.66 -4.74 -72.92
CA MET A 1 -46.77 -5.68 -72.80
C MET A 1 -47.46 -5.37 -71.50
N HIS A 2 -48.55 -4.61 -71.58
CA HIS A 2 -49.97 -5.01 -71.43
C HIS A 2 -50.26 -5.55 -69.98
N ARG A 3 -51.21 -5.09 -69.19
CA ARG A 3 -52.48 -4.33 -69.22
C ARG A 3 -52.74 -3.99 -67.73
N LEU A 4 -53.16 -2.80 -67.32
CA LEU A 4 -54.50 -2.20 -67.25
C LEU A 4 -55.61 -3.11 -66.72
N ILE A 5 -56.27 -2.62 -65.64
CA ILE A 5 -57.74 -2.42 -65.46
C ILE A 5 -58.00 -2.12 -63.99
N LEU A 6 -58.42 -0.87 -63.62
CA LEU A 6 -59.72 -0.36 -63.33
C LEU A 6 -60.51 -1.21 -62.32
N GLY A 7 -61.09 -0.77 -61.20
CA GLY A 7 -61.73 0.46 -60.86
C GLY A 7 -62.90 0.12 -59.96
N PHE A 8 -63.37 1.02 -59.28
CA PHE A 8 -64.69 1.25 -58.71
C PHE A 8 -64.62 1.69 -57.22
N GLY A 9 -64.99 2.93 -57.06
CA GLY A 9 -65.27 3.59 -55.83
C GLY A 9 -66.66 3.24 -55.28
N LEU A 10 -66.81 3.41 -54.07
CA LEU A 10 -68.11 3.65 -53.45
C LEU A 10 -67.95 4.63 -52.29
N ALA A 11 -68.48 5.82 -52.50
CA ALA A 11 -68.66 6.82 -51.47
C ALA A 11 -69.90 6.45 -50.62
N VAL A 12 -69.77 6.46 -49.32
CA VAL A 12 -70.96 6.54 -48.44
C VAL A 12 -70.68 7.64 -47.41
N LEU A 13 -71.64 8.57 -47.40
CA LEU A 13 -71.76 9.75 -46.56
C LEU A 13 -72.03 9.41 -45.06
N LEU A 14 -71.37 10.24 -44.22
CA LEU A 14 -71.90 10.96 -43.08
C LEU A 14 -72.89 10.27 -42.12
N VAL A 15 -72.47 10.28 -40.84
CA VAL A 15 -73.22 10.98 -39.79
C VAL A 15 -72.26 11.15 -38.57
N ALA A 16 -72.00 12.40 -38.19
CA ALA A 16 -71.41 12.72 -36.88
C ALA A 16 -72.51 12.83 -35.80
N PRO A 17 -72.25 12.42 -34.58
CA PRO A 17 -72.78 13.12 -33.45
C PRO A 17 -71.68 13.82 -32.63
N ALA A 18 -71.93 15.07 -32.44
CA ALA A 18 -71.23 15.90 -31.48
C ALA A 18 -71.43 15.37 -30.05
N PHE A 19 -70.36 14.98 -29.40
CA PHE A 19 -70.33 14.92 -27.94
C PHE A 19 -69.23 15.88 -27.46
N ALA A 20 -69.70 16.80 -26.64
CA ALA A 20 -68.94 17.87 -25.99
C ALA A 20 -67.86 17.35 -25.05
N PRO A 21 -66.75 18.08 -24.87
CA PRO A 21 -65.68 17.68 -24.00
C PRO A 21 -65.96 18.09 -22.53
N ALA A 22 -66.10 17.13 -21.67
CA ALA A 22 -66.19 17.31 -20.24
C ALA A 22 -65.18 16.41 -19.52
N PHE A 23 -63.86 16.57 -19.80
CA PHE A 23 -62.80 15.98 -18.98
C PHE A 23 -61.47 16.70 -19.24
N ALA A 24 -61.41 17.99 -18.94
CA ALA A 24 -60.16 18.75 -18.98
C ALA A 24 -60.00 19.66 -17.78
N GLN A 25 -60.24 19.14 -16.58
CA GLN A 25 -59.90 19.83 -15.30
C GLN A 25 -59.58 18.81 -14.21
N GLY A 26 -58.51 18.05 -14.35
CA GLY A 26 -58.14 17.06 -13.34
C GLY A 26 -56.66 16.61 -13.33
N ILE A 27 -55.81 17.12 -14.21
CA ILE A 27 -54.39 16.73 -14.28
C ILE A 27 -53.51 17.97 -14.27
N SER A 28 -53.57 18.75 -13.21
CA SER A 28 -52.66 19.91 -13.07
C SER A 28 -52.20 20.15 -11.64
N GLN A 29 -52.31 19.19 -10.73
CA GLN A 29 -51.78 19.36 -9.36
C GLN A 29 -50.95 18.18 -8.79
N ALA A 30 -50.60 17.20 -9.57
CA ALA A 30 -49.80 16.04 -9.10
C ALA A 30 -48.41 15.98 -9.68
N GLY A 31 -47.79 17.09 -10.05
CA GLY A 31 -46.45 17.11 -10.73
C GLY A 31 -45.47 18.14 -10.20
N GLN A 32 -45.78 18.83 -9.09
CA GLN A 32 -44.76 19.66 -8.41
C GLN A 32 -44.27 18.98 -7.13
N SER A 33 -43.76 17.75 -7.23
CA SER A 33 -42.76 17.29 -6.27
C SER A 33 -41.58 18.21 -6.41
N ARG A 34 -41.41 19.15 -5.46
CA ARG A 34 -40.21 19.92 -5.29
C ARG A 34 -39.02 18.97 -5.31
N GLN A 35 -38.26 18.95 -6.40
CA GLN A 35 -36.89 18.57 -6.37
C GLN A 35 -36.21 19.52 -5.38
N GLN A 36 -36.24 19.18 -4.10
CA GLN A 36 -35.33 19.78 -3.14
C GLN A 36 -33.94 19.51 -3.70
N ALA A 37 -33.33 20.56 -4.24
CA ALA A 37 -31.94 20.52 -4.64
C ALA A 37 -31.17 19.98 -3.43
N ARG A 38 -30.71 18.74 -3.53
CA ARG A 38 -29.85 18.12 -2.52
C ARG A 38 -28.69 19.06 -2.37
N ALA A 39 -28.53 19.66 -1.17
CA ALA A 39 -27.39 20.50 -0.89
C ALA A 39 -26.13 19.78 -1.39
N PRO A 40 -25.21 20.44 -2.11
CA PRO A 40 -23.99 19.82 -2.58
C PRO A 40 -23.35 19.14 -1.37
N ALA A 41 -22.97 17.86 -1.52
CA ALA A 41 -22.26 17.15 -0.47
C ALA A 41 -21.06 18.02 -0.05
N PRO A 42 -20.79 18.21 1.26
CA PRO A 42 -19.66 19.01 1.69
C PRO A 42 -18.43 18.48 0.96
N ALA A 43 -17.59 19.39 0.42
CA ALA A 43 -16.37 19.07 -0.27
C ALA A 43 -15.57 18.07 0.60
N PRO A 44 -15.01 17.01 0.04
CA PRO A 44 -14.29 16.03 0.83
C PRO A 44 -13.18 16.75 1.61
N THR A 45 -13.18 16.61 2.93
CA THR A 45 -12.20 17.24 3.81
C THR A 45 -10.82 16.67 3.45
N LYS A 46 -9.90 17.54 3.00
CA LYS A 46 -8.54 17.13 2.61
C LYS A 46 -7.82 16.56 3.82
N THR A 47 -7.18 15.40 3.66
CA THR A 47 -6.46 14.72 4.74
C THR A 47 -5.36 15.61 5.33
N LEU A 48 -4.65 16.34 4.49
CA LEU A 48 -3.61 17.27 4.92
C LEU A 48 -4.13 18.32 5.93
N ASP A 49 -5.30 18.90 5.66
CA ASP A 49 -5.90 19.90 6.54
C ASP A 49 -6.35 19.28 7.88
N VAL A 50 -6.89 18.06 7.83
CA VAL A 50 -7.28 17.31 9.03
C VAL A 50 -6.07 16.97 9.89
N VAL A 51 -4.98 16.49 9.29
CA VAL A 51 -3.73 16.16 9.99
C VAL A 51 -3.14 17.39 10.65
N ARG A 52 -3.10 18.53 9.95
CA ARG A 52 -2.61 19.81 10.51
C ARG A 52 -3.48 20.30 11.64
N ALA A 53 -4.79 20.33 11.47
CA ALA A 53 -5.72 20.79 12.50
C ALA A 53 -5.65 19.91 13.77
N ARG A 54 -5.45 18.60 13.60
CA ARG A 54 -5.31 17.65 14.70
C ARG A 54 -3.92 17.70 15.34
N GLY A 55 -2.89 18.14 14.63
CA GLY A 55 -1.51 18.27 15.10
C GLY A 55 -0.73 16.96 15.18
N HIS A 56 -1.25 15.85 14.65
CA HIS A 56 -0.55 14.57 14.54
C HIS A 56 -1.11 13.71 13.41
N LEU A 57 -0.25 12.85 12.87
CA LEU A 57 -0.60 11.85 11.85
C LEU A 57 -1.18 10.59 12.51
N LEU A 58 -2.23 9.99 11.95
CA LEU A 58 -2.69 8.64 12.31
C LEU A 58 -2.18 7.66 11.25
N CYS A 59 -1.22 6.82 11.64
CA CYS A 59 -0.59 5.83 10.77
C CYS A 59 -1.04 4.42 11.13
N GLY A 60 -1.69 3.72 10.20
CA GLY A 60 -1.99 2.31 10.31
C GLY A 60 -0.72 1.48 10.01
N VAL A 61 -0.35 0.57 10.92
CA VAL A 61 0.85 -0.26 10.84
C VAL A 61 0.55 -1.72 11.15
N ASN A 62 1.51 -2.61 10.93
CA ASN A 62 1.37 -4.01 11.36
C ASN A 62 1.34 -4.12 12.90
N GLY A 63 2.29 -3.52 13.57
CA GLY A 63 2.37 -3.47 15.04
C GLY A 63 3.06 -4.66 15.68
N THR A 64 3.45 -5.70 14.93
CA THR A 64 4.13 -6.90 15.45
C THR A 64 5.27 -7.40 14.56
N LEU A 65 5.48 -6.79 13.39
CA LEU A 65 6.52 -7.20 12.44
C LEU A 65 7.78 -6.37 12.68
N ALA A 66 8.73 -6.92 13.42
CA ALA A 66 10.01 -6.28 13.71
C ALA A 66 10.77 -5.98 12.40
N GLY A 67 11.50 -4.87 12.37
CA GLY A 67 12.13 -4.36 11.15
C GLY A 67 11.19 -3.55 10.25
N PHE A 68 9.88 -3.78 10.29
CA PHE A 68 8.87 -3.02 9.54
C PHE A 68 8.04 -2.10 10.45
N SER A 69 7.33 -2.67 11.42
CA SER A 69 6.59 -1.90 12.43
C SER A 69 6.28 -2.77 13.65
N ALA A 70 7.11 -2.68 14.66
CA ALA A 70 6.92 -3.34 15.95
C ALA A 70 7.42 -2.43 17.08
N PRO A 71 6.84 -2.51 18.30
CA PRO A 71 7.35 -1.75 19.43
C PRO A 71 8.68 -2.32 19.92
N ASP A 72 9.60 -1.44 20.32
CA ASP A 72 10.77 -1.81 21.10
C ASP A 72 10.37 -2.09 22.57
N PRO A 73 11.31 -2.56 23.44
CA PRO A 73 11.02 -2.78 24.86
C PRO A 73 10.53 -1.53 25.61
N ALA A 74 10.81 -0.33 25.10
CA ALA A 74 10.31 0.92 25.67
C ALA A 74 8.94 1.35 25.10
N GLY A 75 8.34 0.53 24.22
CA GLY A 75 7.05 0.79 23.60
C GLY A 75 7.11 1.74 22.39
N ARG A 76 8.29 2.12 21.92
CA ARG A 76 8.42 2.98 20.73
C ARG A 76 8.29 2.13 19.47
N MET A 77 7.39 2.51 18.57
CA MET A 77 7.23 1.84 17.27
C MET A 77 8.48 2.05 16.40
N LEU A 78 9.16 0.98 16.02
CA LEU A 78 10.34 0.98 15.16
C LEU A 78 10.08 0.21 13.87
N GLY A 79 10.87 0.49 12.83
CA GLY A 79 10.84 -0.23 11.56
C GLY A 79 10.67 0.69 10.35
N LEU A 80 10.84 0.12 9.15
CA LEU A 80 10.78 0.82 7.87
C LEU A 80 9.44 1.52 7.64
N ASP A 81 8.32 0.85 7.89
CA ASP A 81 6.97 1.42 7.78
C ASP A 81 6.75 2.54 8.82
N ALA A 82 7.28 2.34 10.05
CA ALA A 82 7.17 3.33 11.12
C ALA A 82 7.98 4.59 10.79
N ASP A 83 9.19 4.45 10.28
CA ASP A 83 10.03 5.58 9.90
C ASP A 83 9.47 6.32 8.68
N PHE A 84 8.83 5.62 7.76
CA PHE A 84 8.10 6.27 6.67
C PHE A 84 6.96 7.16 7.20
N CYS A 85 6.19 6.70 8.19
CA CYS A 85 5.17 7.54 8.82
C CYS A 85 5.77 8.75 9.57
N ARG A 86 6.95 8.58 10.19
CA ARG A 86 7.70 9.70 10.77
C ARG A 86 8.15 10.70 9.71
N ALA A 87 8.58 10.23 8.53
CA ALA A 87 8.91 11.10 7.41
C ALA A 87 7.72 11.98 6.98
N ILE A 88 6.52 11.39 6.91
CA ILE A 88 5.29 12.14 6.62
C ILE A 88 5.03 13.19 7.72
N ALA A 89 5.12 12.81 8.98
CA ALA A 89 4.90 13.73 10.10
C ALA A 89 5.93 14.87 10.10
N ALA A 90 7.20 14.58 9.86
CA ALA A 90 8.26 15.59 9.74
C ALA A 90 8.01 16.55 8.57
N ALA A 91 7.58 16.05 7.41
CA ALA A 91 7.27 16.88 6.25
C ALA A 91 6.07 17.80 6.50
N VAL A 92 4.97 17.28 7.07
CA VAL A 92 3.68 17.97 7.20
C VAL A 92 3.59 18.84 8.45
N LEU A 93 4.16 18.37 9.57
CA LEU A 93 4.02 18.97 10.90
C LEU A 93 5.35 19.50 11.45
N GLY A 94 6.45 19.30 10.72
CA GLY A 94 7.80 19.73 11.13
C GLY A 94 8.42 18.93 12.29
N ASP A 95 7.81 17.79 12.65
CA ASP A 95 8.22 16.99 13.79
C ASP A 95 7.87 15.51 13.54
N ALA A 96 8.87 14.64 13.53
CA ALA A 96 8.74 13.21 13.26
C ALA A 96 7.97 12.45 14.36
N ASP A 97 7.95 12.98 15.58
CA ASP A 97 7.27 12.34 16.72
C ASP A 97 5.76 12.66 16.75
N LYS A 98 5.29 13.57 15.91
CA LYS A 98 3.86 13.87 15.75
C LYS A 98 3.13 12.81 14.94
N VAL A 99 3.31 11.56 15.31
CA VAL A 99 2.63 10.40 14.71
C VAL A 99 2.05 9.51 15.80
N ARG A 100 0.85 8.99 15.57
CA ARG A 100 0.22 7.93 16.37
C ARG A 100 0.11 6.69 15.51
N PHE A 101 0.73 5.62 15.98
CA PHE A 101 0.68 4.32 15.32
C PHE A 101 -0.54 3.54 15.78
N LEU A 102 -1.30 3.03 14.83
CA LEU A 102 -2.53 2.28 15.05
C LEU A 102 -2.37 0.89 14.41
N PRO A 103 -2.07 -0.15 15.23
CA PRO A 103 -1.90 -1.50 14.73
C PRO A 103 -3.16 -2.01 14.01
N GLN A 104 -2.96 -2.62 12.87
CA GLN A 104 -3.99 -3.23 12.03
C GLN A 104 -3.77 -4.73 11.96
N THR A 105 -4.73 -5.52 12.34
CA THR A 105 -4.60 -6.99 12.43
C THR A 105 -4.36 -7.65 11.08
N THR A 106 -5.00 -7.12 10.02
CA THR A 106 -4.83 -7.60 8.63
C THR A 106 -4.64 -6.42 7.68
N VAL A 107 -4.19 -6.68 6.45
CA VAL A 107 -4.12 -5.64 5.41
C VAL A 107 -5.53 -5.12 5.11
N GLU A 108 -6.49 -6.02 4.99
CA GLU A 108 -7.89 -5.70 4.68
C GLU A 108 -8.52 -4.80 5.77
N ALA A 109 -8.31 -5.12 7.05
CA ALA A 109 -8.74 -4.27 8.16
C ALA A 109 -8.11 -2.87 8.09
N GLY A 110 -6.84 -2.79 7.73
CA GLY A 110 -6.14 -1.51 7.52
C GLY A 110 -6.71 -0.70 6.34
N LEU A 111 -7.01 -1.35 5.22
CA LEU A 111 -7.64 -0.70 4.07
C LEU A 111 -9.07 -0.22 4.41
N ASP A 112 -9.82 -0.99 5.19
CA ASP A 112 -11.16 -0.59 5.66
C ASP A 112 -11.08 0.59 6.65
N ALA A 113 -10.12 0.57 7.59
CA ALA A 113 -9.86 1.68 8.51
C ALA A 113 -9.46 2.96 7.75
N LEU A 114 -8.66 2.84 6.69
CA LEU A 114 -8.27 3.94 5.81
C LEU A 114 -9.49 4.52 5.06
N ALA A 115 -10.32 3.66 4.46
CA ALA A 115 -11.55 4.04 3.80
C ALA A 115 -12.53 4.74 4.76
N ALA A 116 -12.63 4.26 5.99
CA ALA A 116 -13.46 4.80 7.06
C ALA A 116 -12.89 6.06 7.74
N ARG A 117 -11.75 6.60 7.28
CA ARG A 117 -11.08 7.78 7.86
C ARG A 117 -10.61 7.61 9.31
N GLN A 118 -10.37 6.38 9.74
CA GLN A 118 -9.83 6.07 11.06
C GLN A 118 -8.30 6.23 11.10
N ILE A 119 -7.65 6.14 9.94
CA ILE A 119 -6.24 6.42 9.73
C ILE A 119 -6.06 7.33 8.51
N ASP A 120 -4.92 8.03 8.44
CA ASP A 120 -4.59 8.94 7.36
C ASP A 120 -3.77 8.28 6.25
N VAL A 121 -2.95 7.34 6.64
CA VAL A 121 -2.08 6.51 5.78
C VAL A 121 -2.00 5.11 6.36
N LEU A 122 -1.93 4.10 5.51
CA LEU A 122 -1.63 2.73 5.89
C LEU A 122 -0.22 2.39 5.38
N ALA A 123 0.74 2.24 6.28
CA ALA A 123 2.08 1.71 6.02
C ALA A 123 2.22 0.40 6.80
N ARG A 124 1.90 -0.73 6.14
CA ARG A 124 1.73 -2.04 6.76
C ARG A 124 2.26 -3.16 5.87
N SER A 125 3.31 -2.89 5.10
CA SER A 125 3.86 -3.90 4.17
C SER A 125 2.75 -4.52 3.30
N ALA A 126 1.92 -3.67 2.68
CA ALA A 126 0.75 -4.11 1.90
C ALA A 126 1.09 -4.17 0.42
N SER A 127 0.97 -5.35 -0.18
CA SER A 127 1.20 -5.57 -1.62
C SER A 127 0.21 -4.78 -2.47
N VAL A 128 0.72 -4.16 -3.54
CA VAL A 128 -0.11 -3.52 -4.55
C VAL A 128 -0.71 -4.60 -5.44
N THR A 129 -2.03 -4.70 -5.45
CA THR A 129 -2.77 -5.62 -6.32
C THR A 129 -3.93 -4.91 -7.00
N LEU A 130 -4.32 -5.40 -8.18
CA LEU A 130 -5.47 -4.85 -8.91
C LEU A 130 -6.75 -4.88 -8.06
N SER A 131 -6.97 -5.96 -7.32
CA SER A 131 -8.17 -6.12 -6.49
C SER A 131 -8.24 -5.10 -5.34
N ARG A 132 -7.09 -4.72 -4.76
CA ARG A 132 -7.03 -3.71 -3.70
C ARG A 132 -7.20 -2.29 -4.24
N ASP A 133 -6.57 -1.99 -5.38
CA ASP A 133 -6.61 -0.66 -5.99
C ASP A 133 -7.96 -0.38 -6.67
N ALA A 134 -8.47 -1.31 -7.50
CA ALA A 134 -9.73 -1.12 -8.21
C ALA A 134 -10.98 -1.46 -7.40
N GLY A 135 -10.85 -2.25 -6.35
CA GLY A 135 -11.98 -2.78 -5.59
C GLY A 135 -12.39 -1.98 -4.35
N ARG A 136 -11.64 -0.94 -3.97
CA ARG A 136 -11.83 -0.20 -2.70
C ARG A 136 -11.61 1.31 -2.90
N PRO A 137 -12.17 2.18 -2.05
CA PRO A 137 -11.95 3.64 -2.13
C PRO A 137 -10.60 4.03 -1.50
N VAL A 138 -9.54 3.31 -1.85
CA VAL A 138 -8.15 3.53 -1.44
C VAL A 138 -7.24 3.39 -2.65
N THR A 139 -6.05 3.95 -2.59
CA THR A 139 -5.07 3.85 -3.68
C THR A 139 -3.66 3.71 -3.11
N PRO A 140 -2.79 2.87 -3.71
CA PRO A 140 -1.39 2.82 -3.33
C PRO A 140 -0.64 4.09 -3.74
N THR A 141 0.46 4.35 -3.07
CA THR A 141 1.41 5.41 -3.45
C THR A 141 2.64 4.80 -4.14
N ALA A 142 3.84 5.37 -3.97
CA ALA A 142 5.06 4.76 -4.51
C ALA A 142 5.42 3.49 -3.74
N VAL A 143 6.00 2.50 -4.43
CA VAL A 143 6.51 1.28 -3.81
C VAL A 143 7.63 1.64 -2.83
N LEU A 144 7.48 1.19 -1.59
CA LEU A 144 8.44 1.42 -0.52
C LEU A 144 9.39 0.22 -0.34
N PHE A 145 8.94 -0.99 -0.67
CA PHE A 145 9.75 -2.20 -0.53
C PHE A 145 9.30 -3.24 -1.56
N TYR A 146 10.27 -3.81 -2.29
CA TYR A 146 10.05 -4.92 -3.21
C TYR A 146 10.28 -6.22 -2.48
N ASP A 147 9.26 -7.04 -2.37
CA ASP A 147 9.27 -8.34 -1.69
C ASP A 147 8.75 -9.45 -2.62
N GLY A 148 8.71 -10.63 -2.12
CA GLY A 148 8.13 -11.82 -2.73
C GLY A 148 7.91 -12.90 -1.69
N MET A 149 6.92 -13.75 -1.92
CA MET A 149 6.67 -14.88 -1.04
C MET A 149 7.79 -15.90 -1.14
N GLY A 150 8.43 -16.20 -0.02
CA GLY A 150 9.50 -17.17 0.12
C GLY A 150 9.12 -18.35 1.01
N PHE A 151 10.08 -19.24 1.23
CA PHE A 151 9.96 -20.36 2.16
C PHE A 151 11.09 -20.31 3.19
N LEU A 152 10.73 -20.37 4.47
CA LEU A 152 11.64 -20.66 5.56
C LEU A 152 11.57 -22.16 5.84
N VAL A 153 12.71 -22.84 5.80
CA VAL A 153 12.83 -24.30 5.97
C VAL A 153 13.90 -24.64 7.01
N PRO A 154 13.80 -25.76 7.74
CA PRO A 154 14.91 -26.22 8.56
C PRO A 154 16.09 -26.59 7.64
N ARG A 155 17.32 -26.23 8.02
CA ARG A 155 18.55 -26.62 7.28
C ARG A 155 18.69 -28.13 7.14
N SER A 156 18.20 -28.89 8.12
CA SER A 156 18.19 -30.35 8.09
C SER A 156 17.36 -30.94 6.94
N LEU A 157 16.42 -30.15 6.37
CA LEU A 157 15.64 -30.59 5.21
C LEU A 157 16.49 -30.70 3.91
N ASN A 158 17.64 -30.00 3.88
CA ASN A 158 18.63 -30.02 2.80
C ASN A 158 18.04 -29.69 1.42
N VAL A 159 17.16 -28.70 1.34
CA VAL A 159 16.58 -28.15 0.12
C VAL A 159 17.12 -26.74 -0.15
N THR A 160 17.24 -26.36 -1.42
CA THR A 160 17.76 -25.06 -1.86
C THR A 160 16.79 -24.29 -2.76
N SER A 161 15.70 -24.94 -3.18
CA SER A 161 14.66 -24.33 -4.01
C SER A 161 13.26 -24.79 -3.58
N PRO A 162 12.24 -23.94 -3.66
CA PRO A 162 10.84 -24.32 -3.44
C PRO A 162 10.37 -25.48 -4.32
N ARG A 163 10.99 -25.71 -5.48
CA ARG A 163 10.67 -26.84 -6.38
C ARG A 163 11.02 -28.21 -5.80
N GLN A 164 11.90 -28.27 -4.81
CA GLN A 164 12.28 -29.49 -4.10
C GLN A 164 11.30 -29.87 -2.98
N MET A 165 10.24 -29.06 -2.77
CA MET A 165 9.24 -29.27 -1.72
C MET A 165 8.14 -30.28 -2.11
N ARG A 166 8.31 -31.08 -3.16
CA ARG A 166 7.32 -32.09 -3.58
C ARG A 166 6.90 -32.97 -2.41
N ASP A 167 5.58 -33.21 -2.28
CA ASP A 167 4.94 -34.04 -1.24
C ASP A 167 5.22 -33.58 0.19
N LYS A 168 5.60 -32.30 0.38
CA LYS A 168 5.87 -31.72 1.69
C LYS A 168 4.67 -30.92 2.22
N THR A 169 4.64 -30.76 3.53
CA THR A 169 3.69 -29.87 4.21
C THR A 169 4.25 -28.47 4.25
N VAL A 170 3.49 -27.49 3.73
CA VAL A 170 3.83 -26.07 3.75
C VAL A 170 2.76 -25.33 4.53
N CYS A 171 3.18 -24.57 5.51
CA CYS A 171 2.30 -23.84 6.41
C CYS A 171 2.41 -22.32 6.14
N TRP A 172 1.30 -21.62 6.29
CA TRP A 172 1.25 -20.16 6.19
C TRP A 172 0.25 -19.59 7.19
N ALA A 173 0.38 -18.32 7.51
CA ALA A 173 -0.53 -17.64 8.42
C ALA A 173 -1.26 -16.50 7.71
N GLY A 174 -2.57 -16.37 7.98
CA GLY A 174 -3.38 -15.29 7.45
C GLY A 174 -4.87 -15.46 7.73
N ALA A 175 -5.64 -14.40 7.51
CA ALA A 175 -7.08 -14.44 7.64
C ALA A 175 -7.71 -15.44 6.63
N SER A 176 -8.87 -16.00 6.98
CA SER A 176 -9.69 -16.72 6.01
C SER A 176 -10.27 -15.73 5.00
N GLY A 177 -10.04 -15.97 3.72
CA GLY A 177 -10.54 -15.12 2.64
C GLY A 177 -9.46 -14.70 1.65
N PRO A 178 -9.77 -13.76 0.76
CA PRO A 178 -8.85 -13.34 -0.27
C PRO A 178 -7.60 -12.70 0.35
N GLY A 179 -6.44 -13.12 -0.14
CA GLY A 179 -5.13 -12.62 0.28
C GLY A 179 -4.04 -13.21 -0.58
N THR A 180 -2.95 -12.46 -0.79
CA THR A 180 -1.89 -12.84 -1.73
C THR A 180 -1.22 -14.17 -1.37
N ALA A 181 -0.97 -14.43 -0.07
CA ALA A 181 -0.18 -15.57 0.37
C ALA A 181 -0.79 -16.93 -0.01
N GLY A 182 -2.07 -17.15 0.31
CA GLY A 182 -2.75 -18.41 -0.02
C GLY A 182 -2.90 -18.64 -1.53
N GLU A 183 -3.20 -17.56 -2.27
CA GLU A 183 -3.33 -17.60 -3.74
C GLU A 183 -1.99 -17.90 -4.40
N ASN A 184 -0.92 -17.25 -4.00
CA ASN A 184 0.44 -17.46 -4.51
C ASN A 184 0.90 -18.89 -4.27
N LEU A 185 0.72 -19.41 -3.06
CA LEU A 185 1.13 -20.77 -2.69
C LEU A 185 0.34 -21.82 -3.48
N THR A 186 -0.99 -21.65 -3.58
CA THR A 186 -1.85 -22.56 -4.36
C THR A 186 -1.49 -22.52 -5.84
N GLY A 187 -1.29 -21.33 -6.39
CA GLY A 187 -0.91 -21.14 -7.80
C GLY A 187 0.46 -21.75 -8.11
N TYR A 188 1.44 -21.57 -7.22
CA TYR A 188 2.78 -22.15 -7.38
C TYR A 188 2.73 -23.70 -7.31
N ASN A 189 2.01 -24.26 -6.32
CA ASN A 189 1.80 -25.68 -6.18
C ASN A 189 1.21 -26.29 -7.47
N GLY A 190 0.14 -25.72 -7.99
CA GLY A 190 -0.52 -26.18 -9.22
C GLY A 190 0.38 -26.07 -10.44
N ARG A 191 1.07 -24.94 -10.63
CA ARG A 191 1.97 -24.69 -11.77
C ARG A 191 3.11 -25.72 -11.86
N HIS A 192 3.67 -26.11 -10.72
CA HIS A 192 4.83 -27.01 -10.67
C HIS A 192 4.47 -28.46 -10.30
N GLY A 193 3.18 -28.76 -10.07
CA GLY A 193 2.70 -30.10 -9.73
C GLY A 193 3.37 -30.68 -8.49
N LEU A 194 3.57 -29.85 -7.45
CA LEU A 194 4.39 -30.25 -6.29
C LEU A 194 3.64 -31.16 -5.31
N ASN A 195 2.31 -31.25 -5.41
CA ASN A 195 1.49 -32.05 -4.49
C ASN A 195 1.71 -31.64 -3.02
N LEU A 196 1.79 -30.32 -2.75
CA LEU A 196 1.97 -29.82 -1.39
C LEU A 196 0.74 -30.06 -0.54
N THR A 197 0.94 -30.47 0.71
CA THR A 197 -0.08 -30.35 1.75
C THR A 197 0.00 -28.93 2.31
N ILE A 198 -1.04 -28.13 2.08
CA ILE A 198 -1.04 -26.71 2.47
C ILE A 198 -1.90 -26.52 3.71
N HIS A 199 -1.28 -26.10 4.82
CA HIS A 199 -1.98 -25.79 6.07
C HIS A 199 -1.99 -24.29 6.33
N ARG A 200 -3.18 -23.74 6.65
CA ARG A 200 -3.37 -22.37 7.06
C ARG A 200 -3.55 -22.27 8.57
N TYR A 201 -2.85 -21.35 9.16
CA TYR A 201 -3.02 -20.92 10.56
C TYR A 201 -3.56 -19.49 10.60
N GLU A 202 -4.12 -19.09 11.73
CA GLU A 202 -4.62 -17.71 11.90
C GLU A 202 -3.50 -16.73 12.23
N GLN A 203 -2.53 -17.19 13.02
CA GLN A 203 -1.44 -16.38 13.53
C GLN A 203 -0.07 -16.98 13.19
N PRO A 204 0.93 -16.15 12.86
CA PRO A 204 2.29 -16.64 12.57
C PRO A 204 2.92 -17.46 13.69
N ALA A 205 2.67 -17.13 14.95
CA ALA A 205 3.20 -17.88 16.09
C ALA A 205 2.76 -19.36 16.08
N GLN A 206 1.55 -19.66 15.58
CA GLN A 206 1.08 -21.03 15.43
C GLN A 206 1.88 -21.79 14.37
N VAL A 207 2.29 -21.11 13.30
CA VAL A 207 3.15 -21.70 12.25
C VAL A 207 4.54 -21.99 12.85
N VAL A 208 5.11 -21.07 13.63
CA VAL A 208 6.40 -21.26 14.29
C VAL A 208 6.35 -22.52 15.18
N THR A 209 5.35 -22.65 16.05
CA THR A 209 5.15 -23.84 16.89
C THR A 209 5.05 -25.12 16.05
N ALA A 210 4.30 -25.11 14.95
CA ALA A 210 4.15 -26.28 14.07
C ALA A 210 5.45 -26.61 13.31
N MET A 211 6.26 -25.60 12.96
CA MET A 211 7.59 -25.80 12.36
C MET A 211 8.55 -26.46 13.35
N GLU A 212 8.62 -25.98 14.59
CA GLU A 212 9.47 -26.52 15.66
C GLU A 212 9.04 -27.94 16.06
N ALA A 213 7.74 -28.23 16.01
CA ALA A 213 7.20 -29.58 16.23
C ALA A 213 7.44 -30.55 15.05
N GLY A 214 7.94 -30.05 13.90
CA GLY A 214 8.14 -30.85 12.69
C GLY A 214 6.84 -31.20 11.92
N GLU A 215 5.72 -30.58 12.26
CA GLU A 215 4.42 -30.76 11.58
C GLU A 215 4.42 -30.06 10.21
N CYS A 216 5.18 -28.95 10.09
CA CYS A 216 5.38 -28.20 8.86
C CYS A 216 6.83 -28.36 8.37
N HIS A 217 7.01 -28.58 7.08
CA HIS A 217 8.34 -28.63 6.45
C HIS A 217 8.81 -27.27 5.96
N ALA A 218 7.89 -26.32 5.75
CA ALA A 218 8.21 -24.94 5.42
C ALA A 218 7.16 -23.97 5.96
N PHE A 219 7.63 -22.78 6.35
CA PHE A 219 6.80 -21.61 6.59
C PHE A 219 6.84 -20.73 5.33
N ALA A 220 5.70 -20.51 4.69
CA ALA A 220 5.58 -19.68 3.51
C ALA A 220 4.99 -18.32 3.90
N ALA A 221 5.74 -17.25 3.64
CA ALA A 221 5.34 -15.85 3.84
C ALA A 221 6.23 -14.93 2.98
N ASP A 222 5.96 -13.63 3.01
CA ASP A 222 6.83 -12.62 2.38
C ASP A 222 8.24 -12.71 2.98
N SER A 223 9.26 -12.65 2.12
CA SER A 223 10.66 -12.89 2.53
C SER A 223 11.14 -11.91 3.61
N GLY A 224 10.69 -10.66 3.55
CA GLY A 224 10.95 -9.68 4.61
C GLY A 224 10.34 -10.10 5.95
N ALA A 225 9.12 -10.64 5.93
CA ALA A 225 8.48 -11.17 7.14
C ALA A 225 9.18 -12.42 7.65
N LEU A 226 9.63 -13.32 6.77
CA LEU A 226 10.40 -14.51 7.15
C LEU A 226 11.74 -14.12 7.78
N ALA A 227 12.45 -13.12 7.23
CA ALA A 227 13.70 -12.64 7.77
C ALA A 227 13.53 -12.08 9.19
N SER A 228 12.47 -11.29 9.40
CA SER A 228 12.11 -10.78 10.72
C SER A 228 11.84 -11.94 11.70
N ARG A 229 10.89 -12.80 11.36
CA ARG A 229 10.42 -13.87 12.25
C ARG A 229 11.47 -14.90 12.56
N ARG A 230 12.34 -15.24 11.61
CA ARG A 230 13.45 -16.15 11.84
C ARG A 230 14.30 -15.72 13.04
N VAL A 231 14.50 -14.41 13.20
CA VAL A 231 15.34 -13.84 14.28
C VAL A 231 14.55 -13.61 15.55
N THR A 232 13.24 -13.26 15.45
CA THR A 232 12.45 -12.86 16.62
C THR A 232 11.61 -13.99 17.23
N ASP A 233 11.19 -14.97 16.44
CA ASP A 233 10.15 -15.92 16.83
C ASP A 233 10.68 -17.35 16.97
N PHE A 234 11.86 -17.68 16.42
CA PHE A 234 12.47 -19.02 16.52
C PHE A 234 13.59 -19.04 17.57
N ASP A 235 13.64 -20.11 18.39
CA ASP A 235 14.62 -20.26 19.45
C ASP A 235 16.07 -20.38 18.93
N ALA A 236 16.26 -21.02 17.77
CA ALA A 236 17.54 -21.22 17.11
C ALA A 236 17.52 -20.70 15.67
N PRO A 237 17.64 -19.38 15.44
CA PRO A 237 17.54 -18.76 14.12
C PRO A 237 18.45 -19.35 13.05
N ASP A 238 19.64 -19.81 13.46
CA ASP A 238 20.66 -20.36 12.54
C ASP A 238 20.32 -21.76 12.00
N ASP A 239 19.40 -22.46 12.62
CA ASP A 239 18.93 -23.77 12.15
C ASP A 239 17.94 -23.64 10.97
N TRP A 240 17.52 -22.44 10.67
CA TRP A 240 16.51 -22.15 9.63
C TRP A 240 17.12 -21.38 8.46
N LEU A 241 16.69 -21.74 7.26
CA LEU A 241 17.13 -21.15 5.99
C LEU A 241 15.93 -20.56 5.24
N ILE A 242 16.04 -19.29 4.85
CA ILE A 242 15.14 -18.70 3.85
C ILE A 242 15.68 -19.06 2.48
N LEU A 243 14.86 -19.72 1.66
CA LEU A 243 15.25 -20.07 0.29
C LEU A 243 15.36 -18.80 -0.55
N ALA A 244 16.40 -18.73 -1.41
CA ALA A 244 16.68 -17.54 -2.20
C ALA A 244 15.62 -17.26 -3.29
N GLU A 245 14.94 -18.34 -3.78
CA GLU A 245 13.91 -18.21 -4.81
C GLU A 245 12.58 -17.81 -4.16
N VAL A 246 11.98 -16.70 -4.63
CA VAL A 246 10.61 -16.29 -4.27
C VAL A 246 9.61 -16.80 -5.31
N ILE A 247 8.38 -17.04 -4.87
CA ILE A 247 7.32 -17.62 -5.70
C ILE A 247 6.29 -16.60 -6.20
N SER A 248 6.40 -15.33 -5.76
CA SER A 248 5.52 -14.23 -6.16
C SER A 248 6.28 -12.91 -6.27
N LEU A 249 5.59 -11.90 -6.77
CA LEU A 249 6.04 -10.51 -6.79
C LEU A 249 5.13 -9.72 -5.85
N GLU A 250 5.72 -9.13 -4.81
CA GLU A 250 5.00 -8.37 -3.78
C GLU A 250 5.58 -6.95 -3.68
N PRO A 251 5.16 -6.02 -4.58
CA PRO A 251 5.52 -4.61 -4.42
C PRO A 251 4.72 -4.01 -3.26
N LEU A 252 5.38 -3.74 -2.15
CA LEU A 252 4.76 -3.21 -0.95
C LEU A 252 4.74 -1.68 -1.01
N ALA A 253 3.57 -1.08 -0.84
CA ALA A 253 3.41 0.36 -0.87
C ALA A 253 2.52 0.86 0.28
N PRO A 254 2.72 2.10 0.74
CA PRO A 254 1.75 2.80 1.56
C PRO A 254 0.48 3.07 0.75
N TYR A 255 -0.67 2.98 1.43
CA TYR A 255 -1.98 3.30 0.87
C TYR A 255 -2.56 4.55 1.49
N VAL A 256 -3.30 5.29 0.68
CA VAL A 256 -4.09 6.47 1.08
C VAL A 256 -5.53 6.35 0.57
N ARG A 257 -6.43 7.20 1.04
CA ARG A 257 -7.81 7.24 0.49
C ARG A 257 -7.80 7.70 -0.96
N ALA A 258 -8.59 7.05 -1.79
CA ALA A 258 -8.85 7.52 -3.14
C ALA A 258 -9.65 8.83 -3.12
N GLY A 259 -9.43 9.68 -4.12
CA GLY A 259 -10.11 10.97 -4.26
C GLY A 259 -9.52 12.11 -3.41
N ASP A 260 -8.46 11.88 -2.65
CA ASP A 260 -7.63 12.92 -2.01
C ASP A 260 -6.28 13.00 -2.72
N GLU A 261 -6.31 13.57 -3.92
CA GLU A 261 -5.15 13.56 -4.82
C GLU A 261 -3.97 14.35 -4.25
N ASP A 262 -4.22 15.49 -3.58
CA ASP A 262 -3.16 16.29 -2.98
C ASP A 262 -2.39 15.47 -1.92
N TRP A 263 -3.12 14.70 -1.10
CA TRP A 263 -2.51 13.83 -0.09
C TRP A 263 -1.76 12.66 -0.73
N ARG A 264 -2.34 12.03 -1.74
CA ARG A 264 -1.70 10.94 -2.48
C ARG A 264 -0.38 11.39 -3.11
N VAL A 265 -0.39 12.52 -3.80
CA VAL A 265 0.79 13.07 -4.47
C VAL A 265 1.86 13.45 -3.45
N LEU A 266 1.48 14.04 -2.31
CA LEU A 266 2.43 14.35 -1.26
C LEU A 266 3.10 13.10 -0.70
N VAL A 267 2.33 12.06 -0.33
CA VAL A 267 2.87 10.80 0.22
C VAL A 267 3.74 10.09 -0.82
N PHE A 268 3.35 10.10 -2.09
CA PHE A 268 4.15 9.61 -3.21
C PHE A 268 5.52 10.31 -3.29
N TRP A 269 5.54 11.64 -3.26
CA TRP A 269 6.79 12.41 -3.36
C TRP A 269 7.66 12.30 -2.11
N ILE A 270 7.11 12.06 -0.94
CA ILE A 270 7.91 11.75 0.26
C ILE A 270 8.76 10.50 0.02
N THR A 271 8.20 9.42 -0.54
CA THR A 271 8.96 8.23 -0.91
C THR A 271 10.10 8.59 -1.89
N HIS A 272 9.80 9.34 -2.94
CA HIS A 272 10.80 9.69 -3.95
C HIS A 272 11.87 10.65 -3.46
N VAL A 273 11.55 11.50 -2.48
CA VAL A 273 12.57 12.35 -1.81
C VAL A 273 13.51 11.49 -0.97
N LEU A 274 13.00 10.52 -0.21
CA LEU A 274 13.85 9.60 0.57
C LEU A 274 14.82 8.82 -0.33
N ILE A 275 14.30 8.26 -1.43
CA ILE A 275 15.09 7.51 -2.42
C ILE A 275 16.07 8.44 -3.15
N GLY A 276 15.63 9.63 -3.54
CA GLY A 276 16.46 10.62 -4.24
C GLY A 276 17.59 11.15 -3.37
N ALA A 277 17.34 11.35 -2.08
CA ALA A 277 18.36 11.74 -1.11
C ALA A 277 19.47 10.70 -1.01
N GLU A 278 19.13 9.40 -0.96
CA GLU A 278 20.14 8.33 -1.03
C GLU A 278 20.92 8.38 -2.33
N HIS A 279 20.24 8.50 -3.48
CA HIS A 279 20.89 8.56 -4.80
C HIS A 279 21.86 9.74 -4.93
N LEU A 280 21.52 10.88 -4.32
CA LEU A 280 22.34 12.10 -4.36
C LEU A 280 23.34 12.19 -3.20
N GLY A 281 23.43 11.17 -2.34
CA GLY A 281 24.36 11.13 -1.21
C GLY A 281 24.00 12.08 -0.07
N VAL A 282 22.73 12.52 0.01
CA VAL A 282 22.23 13.35 1.09
C VAL A 282 21.73 12.47 2.22
N THR A 283 22.26 12.68 3.43
CA THR A 283 21.96 11.89 4.65
C THR A 283 21.45 12.79 5.77
N SER A 284 20.94 12.19 6.84
CA SER A 284 20.58 12.92 8.06
C SER A 284 21.75 13.72 8.64
N ALA A 285 22.96 13.19 8.52
CA ALA A 285 24.18 13.81 9.05
C ALA A 285 24.67 15.01 8.21
N ASN A 286 24.48 14.99 6.88
CA ASN A 286 25.04 16.00 5.99
C ASN A 286 24.02 16.92 5.32
N VAL A 287 22.72 16.77 5.60
CA VAL A 287 21.65 17.53 4.93
C VAL A 287 21.83 19.05 5.06
N ILE A 288 22.35 19.54 6.19
CA ILE A 288 22.59 20.98 6.42
C ILE A 288 23.72 21.50 5.54
N GLU A 289 24.82 20.76 5.41
CA GLU A 289 25.93 21.11 4.52
C GLU A 289 25.49 21.13 3.05
N ASN A 290 24.60 20.22 2.69
CA ASN A 290 24.06 20.10 1.35
C ASN A 290 23.10 21.24 0.94
N LEU A 291 22.70 22.12 1.83
CA LEU A 291 21.96 23.34 1.47
C LEU A 291 22.80 24.28 0.57
N THR A 292 24.12 24.19 0.62
CA THR A 292 25.05 24.93 -0.25
C THR A 292 25.73 24.06 -1.32
N ASN A 293 25.21 22.86 -1.58
CA ASN A 293 25.76 21.92 -2.54
C ASN A 293 25.86 22.55 -3.94
N PRO A 294 26.98 22.37 -4.70
CA PRO A 294 27.09 22.88 -6.06
C PRO A 294 26.09 22.23 -7.04
N ASP A 295 25.62 21.01 -6.77
CA ASP A 295 24.60 20.35 -7.60
C ASP A 295 23.22 20.99 -7.38
N LEU A 296 22.69 21.60 -8.45
CA LEU A 296 21.39 22.23 -8.44
C LEU A 296 20.26 21.25 -8.06
N ARG A 297 20.36 19.97 -8.42
CA ARG A 297 19.36 18.95 -8.10
C ARG A 297 19.22 18.76 -6.59
N VAL A 298 20.33 18.78 -5.87
CA VAL A 298 20.36 18.70 -4.41
C VAL A 298 19.68 19.92 -3.80
N ARG A 299 20.07 21.14 -4.24
CA ARG A 299 19.47 22.37 -3.70
C ARG A 299 17.96 22.47 -4.00
N GLN A 300 17.52 22.06 -5.19
CA GLN A 300 16.09 22.01 -5.54
C GLN A 300 15.34 21.02 -4.66
N MET A 301 15.85 19.79 -4.47
CA MET A 301 15.25 18.80 -3.60
C MET A 301 15.14 19.31 -2.16
N LEU A 302 16.16 19.98 -1.65
CA LEU A 302 16.20 20.50 -0.27
C LEU A 302 15.40 21.81 -0.09
N GLY A 303 14.86 22.38 -1.17
CA GLY A 303 14.03 23.60 -1.12
C GLY A 303 14.81 24.90 -0.93
N VAL A 304 16.10 24.92 -1.29
CA VAL A 304 16.94 26.14 -1.27
C VAL A 304 16.67 27.01 -2.48
N GLU A 305 16.47 26.39 -3.62
CA GLU A 305 16.00 27.05 -4.85
C GLU A 305 14.45 27.10 -4.83
N GLN A 306 13.81 27.31 -5.96
CA GLN A 306 12.34 27.27 -6.05
C GLN A 306 11.83 25.93 -5.49
N GLY A 307 11.40 25.93 -4.23
CA GLY A 307 10.97 24.73 -3.54
C GLY A 307 9.56 24.29 -3.97
N PHE A 308 9.32 22.98 -3.91
CA PHE A 308 8.05 22.36 -4.28
C PHE A 308 7.08 22.20 -3.10
N GLY A 309 7.26 23.01 -2.03
CA GLY A 309 6.37 22.99 -0.88
C GLY A 309 5.03 23.67 -1.13
N ARG A 310 5.02 24.78 -1.91
CA ARG A 310 3.82 25.61 -2.15
C ARG A 310 2.61 24.87 -2.69
N PRO A 311 2.72 23.97 -3.69
CA PRO A 311 1.57 23.21 -4.19
C PRO A 311 0.87 22.38 -3.12
N PHE A 312 1.62 21.94 -2.09
CA PHE A 312 1.11 21.22 -0.93
C PHE A 312 0.81 22.13 0.27
N GLY A 313 1.02 23.46 0.13
CA GLY A 313 0.95 24.37 1.26
C GLY A 313 2.00 24.07 2.34
N LEU A 314 3.11 23.40 2.01
CA LEU A 314 4.23 23.12 2.89
C LEU A 314 5.31 24.22 2.75
N PRO A 315 6.18 24.40 3.77
CA PRO A 315 7.38 25.21 3.61
C PRO A 315 8.28 24.56 2.54
N ASP A 316 9.03 25.36 1.81
CA ASP A 316 9.88 24.87 0.72
C ASP A 316 10.94 23.86 1.19
N ASN A 317 11.40 23.97 2.43
CA ASN A 317 12.38 23.07 3.06
C ASN A 317 11.77 21.79 3.69
N TRP A 318 10.56 21.41 3.31
CA TRP A 318 9.90 20.22 3.87
C TRP A 318 10.73 18.94 3.67
N ALA A 319 11.41 18.79 2.51
CA ALA A 319 12.26 17.65 2.19
C ALA A 319 13.53 17.65 3.09
N ALA A 320 14.19 18.79 3.29
CA ALA A 320 15.31 18.88 4.20
C ALA A 320 14.92 18.50 5.64
N ARG A 321 13.71 18.91 6.10
CA ARG A 321 13.21 18.56 7.44
C ARG A 321 13.03 17.06 7.62
N LEU A 322 12.40 16.38 6.65
CA LEU A 322 12.19 14.94 6.77
C LEU A 322 13.51 14.16 6.70
N ILE A 323 14.46 14.55 5.82
CA ILE A 323 15.76 13.90 5.73
C ILE A 323 16.57 14.12 7.03
N SER A 324 16.54 15.32 7.60
CA SER A 324 17.17 15.60 8.89
C SER A 324 16.59 14.75 10.02
N ALA A 325 15.29 14.49 10.00
CA ALA A 325 14.58 13.79 11.07
C ALA A 325 14.70 12.26 10.99
N VAL A 326 14.63 11.69 9.77
CA VAL A 326 14.58 10.23 9.58
C VAL A 326 15.67 9.67 8.68
N GLY A 327 16.50 10.51 8.07
CA GLY A 327 17.50 10.11 7.09
C GLY A 327 16.90 9.85 5.70
N ASN A 328 17.75 9.33 4.81
CA ASN A 328 17.36 8.89 3.48
C ASN A 328 16.87 7.42 3.48
N TYR A 329 16.44 6.90 2.33
CA TYR A 329 15.94 5.54 2.21
C TYR A 329 16.97 4.48 2.64
N GLY A 330 18.25 4.65 2.28
CA GLY A 330 19.34 3.75 2.69
C GLY A 330 19.53 3.72 4.19
N GLU A 331 19.57 4.89 4.85
CA GLU A 331 19.69 4.99 6.30
C GLU A 331 18.49 4.31 7.01
N ILE A 332 17.26 4.50 6.48
CA ILE A 332 16.05 3.86 7.01
C ILE A 332 16.14 2.34 6.84
N PHE A 333 16.55 1.85 5.67
CA PHE A 333 16.70 0.43 5.41
C PHE A 333 17.76 -0.19 6.34
N ASP A 334 18.95 0.39 6.39
CA ASP A 334 20.10 -0.18 7.10
C ASP A 334 19.85 -0.31 8.60
N ARG A 335 19.24 0.70 9.24
CA ARG A 335 18.97 0.63 10.68
C ARG A 335 17.82 -0.30 11.05
N ASN A 336 16.86 -0.55 10.13
CA ASN A 336 15.67 -1.34 10.42
C ASN A 336 15.76 -2.78 9.92
N LEU A 337 16.39 -3.03 8.78
CA LEU A 337 16.44 -4.33 8.11
C LEU A 337 17.87 -4.74 7.73
N GLY A 338 18.72 -3.77 7.39
CA GLY A 338 20.04 -3.99 6.79
C GLY A 338 21.16 -4.23 7.79
N ALA A 339 22.36 -3.85 7.41
CA ALA A 339 23.60 -4.16 8.12
C ALA A 339 23.69 -3.61 9.54
N GLN A 340 22.91 -2.58 9.88
CA GLN A 340 22.90 -1.98 11.23
C GLN A 340 21.80 -2.59 12.12
N SER A 341 20.99 -3.52 11.60
CA SER A 341 19.94 -4.21 12.32
C SER A 341 20.34 -5.63 12.70
N ILE A 342 19.55 -6.25 13.57
CA ILE A 342 19.71 -7.66 13.92
C ILE A 342 19.36 -8.62 12.77
N PHE A 343 18.69 -8.10 11.72
CA PHE A 343 18.23 -8.92 10.58
C PHE A 343 19.31 -9.09 9.53
N GLY A 344 20.21 -8.10 9.35
CA GLY A 344 21.32 -8.16 8.41
C GLY A 344 20.89 -8.47 6.97
N MET A 345 19.73 -7.97 6.54
CA MET A 345 19.21 -8.25 5.20
C MET A 345 20.01 -7.52 4.14
N ASP A 346 20.34 -8.25 3.07
CA ASP A 346 20.85 -7.63 1.86
C ASP A 346 19.76 -6.79 1.19
N ARG A 347 20.18 -5.68 0.55
CA ARG A 347 19.26 -4.79 -0.17
C ARG A 347 18.53 -5.51 -1.31
N GLY A 348 19.20 -6.36 -2.07
CA GLY A 348 18.63 -7.11 -3.19
C GLY A 348 17.86 -6.19 -4.16
N LEU A 349 16.57 -6.49 -4.41
CA LEU A 349 15.69 -5.64 -5.23
C LEU A 349 15.45 -4.25 -4.61
N ASN A 350 15.69 -4.09 -3.33
CA ASN A 350 15.55 -2.82 -2.62
C ASN A 350 16.81 -1.96 -2.67
N ASP A 351 17.80 -2.33 -3.48
CA ASP A 351 18.94 -1.47 -3.75
C ASP A 351 18.64 -0.45 -4.85
N GLN A 352 19.47 0.59 -4.92
CA GLN A 352 19.40 1.60 -5.96
C GLN A 352 19.55 0.95 -7.35
N TRP A 353 18.83 1.46 -8.33
CA TRP A 353 18.91 0.99 -9.72
C TRP A 353 20.34 0.98 -10.29
N THR A 354 21.18 1.91 -9.82
CA THR A 354 22.62 1.98 -10.19
C THR A 354 23.45 0.82 -9.64
N ARG A 355 22.92 0.07 -8.68
CA ARG A 355 23.55 -1.10 -8.06
C ARG A 355 22.78 -2.39 -8.35
N GLY A 356 21.84 -2.35 -9.33
CA GLY A 356 21.10 -3.52 -9.80
C GLY A 356 19.75 -3.78 -9.10
N GLY A 357 19.33 -2.89 -8.21
CA GLY A 357 18.01 -2.95 -7.58
C GLY A 357 16.92 -2.29 -8.40
N LEU A 358 15.72 -2.21 -7.84
CA LEU A 358 14.53 -1.59 -8.45
C LEU A 358 14.19 -0.22 -7.84
N ILE A 359 14.92 0.22 -6.80
CA ILE A 359 14.68 1.50 -6.16
C ILE A 359 15.17 2.63 -7.07
N TYR A 360 14.22 3.41 -7.59
CA TYR A 360 14.45 4.47 -8.55
C TYR A 360 13.67 5.72 -8.15
N ALA A 361 14.38 6.84 -7.90
CA ALA A 361 13.75 8.11 -7.60
C ALA A 361 13.30 8.85 -8.86
N PHE A 362 12.13 9.45 -8.82
CA PHE A 362 11.72 10.41 -9.83
C PHE A 362 12.39 11.77 -9.56
N PRO A 363 12.76 12.53 -10.60
CA PRO A 363 13.44 13.81 -10.43
C PRO A 363 12.56 14.85 -9.73
N THR A 364 13.07 15.46 -8.67
CA THR A 364 12.47 16.59 -7.95
C THR A 364 12.84 17.91 -8.63
N ARG A 365 12.24 18.21 -9.78
CA ARG A 365 12.50 19.41 -10.59
C ARG A 365 11.29 19.86 -11.39
#